data_e00e48483a7f1b03f6f2eed3296f8db1
#
_entry.id   e00e48483a7f1b03f6f2eed3296f8db1
#
_cell.length_a   1.000
_cell.length_b   1.000
_cell.length_c   1.000
_cell.angle_alpha   90.00
_cell.angle_beta   90.00
_cell.angle_gamma   90.00
#
_symmetry.space_group_name_H-M   'P 1'
#
loop_
_entity.id
_entity.type
_entity.pdbx_description
1 polymer ?
#
loop_
_entity_poly.entity_id
_entity_poly.type
_entity_poly.pdbx_seq_one_letter_code
_entity_poly.pdbx_strand_id
1 'polypeptide(L)'
;MFYFEKIDGKRILKSNFIKNMEAFFTTRDICICCKNIELTQKDTSLEQNKKTICKYLNIKEENLLLPTQTHTSNIDIAKETKKSYPDTDALILGKQNLGIFLNFADCTPVILYDEVQNVGAVAHAGWRGTTEKIAPKTVEKMIKIYNSKPENIVAVIGPTIGFCCYNVGEEVYQKLSETVNNFSDLYEIRQGNIYVDLKNINRKQLEEIGINKIDVCPYCTVCNNDLFFSYRKENATPYRHSAVIKLR
;
A
#
# COMPACT_ATOMS: atom_id res chain seq x y z
N MET A 1 -15.95 3.66 1.82
CA MET A 1 -16.31 2.40 2.53
C MET A 1 -15.72 1.22 1.77
N PHE A 2 -15.09 0.30 2.49
CA PHE A 2 -14.49 -0.91 1.92
C PHE A 2 -15.51 -2.02 1.69
N TYR A 3 -15.31 -2.81 0.62
CA TYR A 3 -16.14 -3.96 0.28
C TYR A 3 -15.29 -5.04 -0.42
N PHE A 4 -15.75 -6.29 -0.33
CA PHE A 4 -15.13 -7.40 -1.05
C PHE A 4 -15.79 -7.60 -2.41
N GLU A 5 -14.95 -7.85 -3.41
CA GLU A 5 -15.30 -8.28 -4.76
C GLU A 5 -14.56 -9.58 -5.08
N LYS A 6 -14.91 -10.30 -6.13
CA LYS A 6 -14.23 -11.53 -6.53
C LYS A 6 -13.68 -11.40 -7.94
N ILE A 7 -12.43 -11.80 -8.11
CA ILE A 7 -11.79 -12.03 -9.39
C ILE A 7 -11.63 -13.55 -9.53
N ASP A 8 -12.33 -14.16 -10.48
CA ASP A 8 -12.27 -15.61 -10.72
C ASP A 8 -12.52 -16.43 -9.43
N GLY A 9 -13.55 -16.05 -8.66
CA GLY A 9 -13.94 -16.67 -7.40
C GLY A 9 -13.10 -16.27 -6.17
N LYS A 10 -11.97 -15.59 -6.33
CA LYS A 10 -11.02 -15.17 -5.28
C LYS A 10 -11.32 -13.76 -4.80
N ARG A 11 -11.30 -13.55 -3.48
CA ARG A 11 -11.63 -12.25 -2.88
C ARG A 11 -10.52 -11.22 -3.10
N ILE A 12 -10.93 -10.01 -3.45
CA ILE A 12 -10.14 -8.78 -3.37
C ILE A 12 -10.89 -7.76 -2.52
N LEU A 13 -10.18 -6.80 -1.95
CA LEU A 13 -10.75 -5.71 -1.16
C LEU A 13 -10.65 -4.40 -1.94
N LYS A 14 -11.78 -3.70 -2.10
CA LYS A 14 -11.86 -2.40 -2.80
C LYS A 14 -12.42 -1.31 -1.88
N SER A 15 -12.17 -0.06 -2.23
CA SER A 15 -12.84 1.11 -1.63
C SER A 15 -13.72 1.79 -2.68
N ASN A 16 -14.92 2.22 -2.30
CA ASN A 16 -15.80 3.00 -3.17
C ASN A 16 -15.38 4.47 -3.35
N PHE A 17 -14.29 4.89 -2.71
CA PHE A 17 -13.72 6.23 -2.89
C PHE A 17 -13.04 6.40 -4.25
N ILE A 18 -12.49 5.34 -4.83
CA ILE A 18 -11.86 5.35 -6.17
C ILE A 18 -12.80 4.67 -7.16
N LYS A 19 -13.30 5.42 -8.16
CA LYS A 19 -14.27 4.93 -9.16
C LYS A 19 -13.68 4.82 -10.56
N ASN A 20 -12.79 5.74 -10.93
CA ASN A 20 -12.28 5.89 -12.29
C ASN A 20 -10.90 5.24 -12.51
N MET A 21 -10.41 4.49 -11.56
CA MET A 21 -9.18 3.70 -11.61
C MET A 21 -9.46 2.30 -11.06
N GLU A 22 -8.86 1.27 -11.64
CA GLU A 22 -8.82 -0.04 -10.97
C GLU A 22 -7.84 0.07 -9.81
N ALA A 23 -8.35 -0.11 -8.58
CA ALA A 23 -7.60 -0.03 -7.34
C ALA A 23 -8.14 -1.06 -6.34
N PHE A 24 -7.29 -1.96 -5.87
CA PHE A 24 -7.70 -2.99 -4.91
C PHE A 24 -6.52 -3.55 -4.13
N PHE A 25 -6.84 -4.21 -3.03
CA PHE A 25 -5.91 -5.01 -2.25
C PHE A 25 -6.23 -6.49 -2.46
N THR A 26 -5.20 -7.28 -2.75
CA THR A 26 -5.35 -8.75 -2.79
C THR A 26 -5.54 -9.29 -1.37
N THR A 27 -6.13 -10.47 -1.27
CA THR A 27 -6.20 -11.25 -0.03
C THR A 27 -5.31 -12.49 -0.13
N ARG A 28 -5.35 -13.35 0.88
CA ARG A 28 -4.71 -14.67 0.82
C ARG A 28 -5.22 -15.54 -0.32
N ASP A 29 -6.46 -15.33 -0.75
CA ASP A 29 -7.06 -16.13 -1.83
C ASP A 29 -6.33 -15.92 -3.17
N ILE A 30 -5.72 -14.74 -3.37
CA ILE A 30 -5.04 -14.36 -4.62
C ILE A 30 -3.67 -13.72 -4.34
N CYS A 31 -2.79 -14.45 -3.68
CA CYS A 31 -1.41 -14.07 -3.48
C CYS A 31 -0.63 -14.07 -4.81
N ILE A 32 0.10 -13.01 -5.10
CA ILE A 32 0.89 -12.86 -6.34
C ILE A 32 2.39 -12.69 -6.09
N CYS A 33 2.82 -12.68 -4.83
CA CYS A 33 4.22 -12.49 -4.47
C CYS A 33 4.59 -13.22 -3.18
N CYS A 34 5.78 -13.79 -3.16
CA CYS A 34 6.49 -14.19 -1.95
C CYS A 34 7.91 -13.62 -1.97
N LYS A 35 8.47 -13.35 -0.77
CA LYS A 35 9.86 -12.90 -0.60
C LYS A 35 10.69 -14.06 -0.05
N ASN A 36 11.96 -14.14 -0.46
CA ASN A 36 13.00 -15.02 0.13
C ASN A 36 12.68 -16.53 0.10
N ILE A 37 11.86 -17.01 -0.82
CA ILE A 37 11.84 -18.43 -1.12
C ILE A 37 12.79 -18.62 -2.30
N GLU A 38 13.89 -19.37 -2.10
CA GLU A 38 14.55 -20.02 -3.23
C GLU A 38 13.49 -20.91 -3.87
N LEU A 39 13.00 -20.50 -5.03
CA LEU A 39 11.98 -21.22 -5.78
C LEU A 39 12.63 -22.50 -6.37
N THR A 40 12.94 -23.46 -5.52
CA THR A 40 13.33 -24.82 -5.94
C THR A 40 12.15 -25.59 -6.56
N GLN A 41 10.93 -25.09 -6.34
CA GLN A 41 9.71 -25.44 -7.09
C GLN A 41 9.03 -24.12 -7.45
N LYS A 42 8.84 -23.85 -8.75
CA LYS A 42 7.98 -22.76 -9.24
C LYS A 42 6.63 -22.91 -8.54
N ASP A 43 6.28 -21.98 -7.68
CA ASP A 43 4.93 -21.93 -7.13
C ASP A 43 4.00 -21.47 -8.25
N THR A 44 3.50 -22.47 -9.00
CA THR A 44 2.61 -22.27 -10.15
C THR A 44 1.36 -21.48 -9.77
N SER A 45 1.00 -21.47 -8.49
CA SER A 45 -0.16 -20.73 -7.99
C SER A 45 0.07 -19.22 -8.05
N LEU A 46 1.27 -18.72 -7.75
CA LEU A 46 1.60 -17.31 -7.81
C LEU A 46 1.57 -16.79 -9.26
N GLU A 47 2.16 -17.55 -10.19
CA GLU A 47 2.13 -17.21 -11.62
C GLU A 47 0.68 -17.20 -12.14
N GLN A 48 -0.11 -18.22 -11.80
CA GLN A 48 -1.52 -18.28 -12.21
C GLN A 48 -2.34 -17.11 -11.63
N ASN A 49 -2.13 -16.75 -10.36
CA ASN A 49 -2.78 -15.61 -9.74
C ASN A 49 -2.39 -14.30 -10.43
N LYS A 50 -1.11 -14.12 -10.79
CA LYS A 50 -0.64 -12.96 -11.54
C LYS A 50 -1.33 -12.87 -12.89
N LYS A 51 -1.43 -13.98 -13.63
CA LYS A 51 -2.18 -14.04 -14.90
C LYS A 51 -3.65 -13.68 -14.75
N THR A 52 -4.29 -14.18 -13.69
CA THR A 52 -5.68 -13.84 -13.36
C THR A 52 -5.85 -12.33 -13.13
N ILE A 53 -4.96 -11.69 -12.38
CA ILE A 53 -4.98 -10.24 -12.17
C ILE A 53 -4.73 -9.48 -13.47
N CYS A 54 -3.74 -9.88 -14.27
CA CYS A 54 -3.45 -9.23 -15.55
C CYS A 54 -4.63 -9.32 -16.52
N LYS A 55 -5.30 -10.47 -16.57
CA LYS A 55 -6.53 -10.65 -17.37
C LYS A 55 -7.66 -9.73 -16.89
N TYR A 56 -7.87 -9.64 -15.57
CA TYR A 56 -8.86 -8.73 -14.98
C TYR A 56 -8.56 -7.26 -15.30
N LEU A 57 -7.30 -6.85 -15.22
CA LEU A 57 -6.84 -5.50 -15.55
C LEU A 57 -6.77 -5.21 -17.07
N ASN A 58 -6.92 -6.24 -17.90
CA ASN A 58 -6.73 -6.17 -19.36
C ASN A 58 -5.36 -5.58 -19.75
N ILE A 59 -4.28 -6.12 -19.17
CA ILE A 59 -2.89 -5.79 -19.48
C ILE A 59 -2.06 -7.05 -19.66
N LYS A 60 -0.92 -6.92 -20.36
CA LYS A 60 0.08 -7.98 -20.45
C LYS A 60 0.85 -8.12 -19.13
N GLU A 61 1.34 -9.31 -18.81
CA GLU A 61 2.08 -9.56 -17.56
C GLU A 61 3.34 -8.69 -17.42
N GLU A 62 4.01 -8.39 -18.53
CA GLU A 62 5.18 -7.51 -18.58
C GLU A 62 4.87 -6.03 -18.28
N ASN A 63 3.59 -5.66 -18.31
CA ASN A 63 3.10 -4.31 -18.00
C ASN A 63 2.57 -4.17 -16.57
N LEU A 64 2.56 -5.25 -15.81
CA LEU A 64 2.30 -5.20 -14.36
C LEU A 64 3.64 -5.08 -13.61
N LEU A 65 3.96 -3.87 -13.18
CA LEU A 65 5.27 -3.50 -12.63
C LEU A 65 5.31 -3.67 -11.11
N LEU A 66 6.44 -4.21 -10.64
CA LEU A 66 6.74 -4.40 -9.22
C LEU A 66 8.08 -3.73 -8.89
N PRO A 67 8.13 -2.75 -7.95
CA PRO A 67 9.40 -2.24 -7.45
C PRO A 67 10.01 -3.18 -6.39
N THR A 68 11.32 -3.07 -6.20
CA THR A 68 12.03 -3.72 -5.10
C THR A 68 11.95 -2.84 -3.85
N GLN A 69 11.02 -3.16 -2.97
CA GLN A 69 10.76 -2.43 -1.73
C GLN A 69 11.84 -2.75 -0.68
N THR A 70 12.44 -1.72 -0.11
CA THR A 70 13.54 -1.80 0.87
C THR A 70 13.28 -0.99 2.13
N HIS A 71 12.04 -0.51 2.31
CA HIS A 71 11.57 0.30 3.45
C HIS A 71 12.23 1.69 3.51
N THR A 72 12.42 2.31 2.37
CA THR A 72 12.90 3.69 2.21
C THR A 72 11.74 4.68 1.98
N SER A 73 12.08 5.92 1.62
CA SER A 73 11.13 6.90 1.07
C SER A 73 11.39 7.21 -0.41
N ASN A 74 12.06 6.30 -1.12
CA ASN A 74 12.35 6.47 -2.54
C ASN A 74 11.11 6.25 -3.39
N ILE A 75 10.88 7.17 -4.33
CA ILE A 75 9.70 7.24 -5.18
C ILE A 75 10.14 7.30 -6.64
N ASP A 76 9.54 6.47 -7.50
CA ASP A 76 9.79 6.52 -8.93
C ASP A 76 8.49 6.66 -9.75
N ILE A 77 8.61 6.79 -11.06
CA ILE A 77 7.50 6.92 -12.00
C ILE A 77 7.52 5.70 -12.92
N ALA A 78 6.37 5.03 -13.04
CA ALA A 78 6.18 3.89 -13.92
C ALA A 78 6.33 4.31 -15.39
N LYS A 79 7.23 3.64 -16.13
CA LYS A 79 7.52 3.87 -17.55
C LYS A 79 7.49 2.56 -18.33
N GLU A 80 6.98 2.57 -19.56
CA GLU A 80 6.93 1.40 -20.42
C GLU A 80 8.33 0.83 -20.73
N THR A 81 9.30 1.72 -20.85
CA THR A 81 10.70 1.38 -21.16
C THR A 81 11.51 0.93 -19.96
N LYS A 82 11.00 1.12 -18.73
CA LYS A 82 11.70 0.76 -17.49
C LYS A 82 11.04 -0.44 -16.85
N LYS A 83 11.74 -1.56 -16.77
CA LYS A 83 11.23 -2.84 -16.23
C LYS A 83 11.72 -3.15 -14.80
N SER A 84 12.65 -2.36 -14.26
CA SER A 84 13.22 -2.55 -12.92
C SER A 84 13.19 -1.25 -12.14
N TYR A 85 12.76 -1.33 -10.88
CA TYR A 85 12.66 -0.22 -9.93
C TYR A 85 13.33 -0.64 -8.63
N PRO A 86 14.69 -0.69 -8.59
CA PRO A 86 15.41 -1.05 -7.38
C PRO A 86 15.22 0.02 -6.31
N ASP A 87 15.29 -0.39 -5.03
CA ASP A 87 15.26 0.50 -3.87
C ASP A 87 14.14 1.56 -3.95
N THR A 88 12.92 1.09 -4.28
CA THR A 88 11.77 1.97 -4.54
C THR A 88 10.57 1.50 -3.71
N ASP A 89 10.06 2.37 -2.85
CA ASP A 89 8.94 2.10 -1.95
C ASP A 89 7.65 2.86 -2.30
N ALA A 90 7.68 3.69 -3.34
CA ALA A 90 6.46 4.22 -3.97
C ALA A 90 6.62 4.33 -5.49
N LEU A 91 5.56 4.02 -6.22
CA LEU A 91 5.55 4.10 -7.68
C LEU A 91 4.33 4.88 -8.16
N ILE A 92 4.57 5.88 -9.02
CA ILE A 92 3.52 6.74 -9.59
C ILE A 92 3.20 6.24 -11.01
N LEU A 93 1.92 6.13 -11.32
CA LEU A 93 1.38 5.64 -12.58
C LEU A 93 0.63 6.76 -13.32
N GLY A 94 1.14 7.17 -14.48
CA GLY A 94 0.51 8.14 -15.37
C GLY A 94 0.23 7.58 -16.78
N LYS A 95 0.18 6.23 -16.94
CA LYS A 95 -0.05 5.55 -18.22
C LYS A 95 -1.09 4.45 -18.08
N GLN A 96 -2.07 4.41 -19.00
CA GLN A 96 -3.22 3.50 -18.93
C GLN A 96 -2.88 2.04 -19.26
N ASN A 97 -1.86 1.78 -20.06
CA ASN A 97 -1.44 0.43 -20.46
C ASN A 97 -0.52 -0.26 -19.45
N LEU A 98 -0.18 0.41 -18.35
CA LEU A 98 0.60 -0.13 -17.25
C LEU A 98 -0.29 -0.36 -16.03
N GLY A 99 0.09 -1.37 -15.24
CA GLY A 99 -0.37 -1.56 -13.87
C GLY A 99 0.83 -1.57 -12.92
N ILE A 100 0.62 -1.23 -11.69
CA ILE A 100 1.63 -1.36 -10.63
C ILE A 100 1.06 -2.12 -9.45
N PHE A 101 1.92 -2.85 -8.74
CA PHE A 101 1.57 -3.43 -7.44
C PHE A 101 2.75 -3.35 -6.48
N LEU A 102 2.44 -3.18 -5.22
CA LEU A 102 3.38 -3.23 -4.11
C LEU A 102 2.90 -4.26 -3.09
N ASN A 103 3.82 -4.81 -2.33
CA ASN A 103 3.62 -5.97 -1.46
C ASN A 103 3.66 -5.61 0.02
N PHE A 104 2.78 -6.23 0.80
CA PHE A 104 2.56 -5.90 2.21
C PHE A 104 2.34 -7.15 3.06
N ALA A 105 2.84 -7.09 4.27
CA ALA A 105 2.47 -7.91 5.41
C ALA A 105 2.77 -7.05 6.65
N ASP A 106 1.75 -6.38 7.17
CA ASP A 106 1.71 -5.41 8.27
C ASP A 106 2.03 -3.95 7.92
N CYS A 107 2.95 -3.65 6.99
CA CYS A 107 3.19 -2.28 6.54
C CYS A 107 1.94 -1.66 5.89
N THR A 108 1.81 -0.34 5.95
CA THR A 108 0.63 0.39 5.45
C THR A 108 0.70 0.61 3.94
N PRO A 109 -0.24 0.04 3.15
CA PRO A 109 -0.41 0.42 1.76
C PRO A 109 -1.18 1.73 1.67
N VAL A 110 -0.66 2.69 0.93
CA VAL A 110 -1.35 3.95 0.62
C VAL A 110 -1.54 4.05 -0.89
N ILE A 111 -2.78 4.01 -1.36
CA ILE A 111 -3.15 4.28 -2.75
C ILE A 111 -3.57 5.75 -2.84
N LEU A 112 -3.01 6.47 -3.81
CA LEU A 112 -3.33 7.86 -4.13
C LEU A 112 -3.88 7.92 -5.56
N TYR A 113 -4.91 8.72 -5.79
CA TYR A 113 -5.46 8.92 -7.13
C TYR A 113 -5.95 10.35 -7.32
N ASP A 114 -5.37 11.05 -8.30
CA ASP A 114 -5.87 12.33 -8.80
C ASP A 114 -6.85 12.06 -9.94
N GLU A 115 -8.14 12.30 -9.68
CA GLU A 115 -9.20 12.06 -10.68
C GLU A 115 -9.17 13.04 -11.84
N VAL A 116 -8.61 14.25 -11.65
CA VAL A 116 -8.56 15.29 -12.68
C VAL A 116 -7.39 15.06 -13.63
N GLN A 117 -6.21 14.74 -13.08
CA GLN A 117 -5.01 14.47 -13.87
C GLN A 117 -4.95 13.02 -14.37
N ASN A 118 -5.84 12.14 -13.88
CA ASN A 118 -5.83 10.68 -14.12
C ASN A 118 -4.46 10.06 -13.83
N VAL A 119 -3.95 10.31 -12.62
CA VAL A 119 -2.67 9.82 -12.12
C VAL A 119 -2.87 9.08 -10.82
N GLY A 120 -2.34 7.85 -10.74
CA GLY A 120 -2.39 7.03 -9.53
C GLY A 120 -1.01 6.79 -8.94
N ALA A 121 -0.95 6.42 -7.66
CA ALA A 121 0.27 5.96 -7.01
C ALA A 121 -0.02 4.91 -5.94
N VAL A 122 0.98 4.08 -5.65
CA VAL A 122 0.98 3.22 -4.46
C VAL A 122 2.25 3.51 -3.69
N ALA A 123 2.12 3.75 -2.37
CA ALA A 123 3.23 3.93 -1.46
C ALA A 123 3.23 2.84 -0.37
N HIS A 124 4.44 2.35 -0.04
CA HIS A 124 4.70 1.38 1.01
C HIS A 124 5.15 2.11 2.28
N ALA A 125 4.18 2.47 3.11
CA ALA A 125 4.41 3.20 4.35
C ALA A 125 4.55 2.23 5.56
N GLY A 126 5.64 1.46 5.61
CA GLY A 126 6.10 0.85 6.86
C GLY A 126 6.53 1.95 7.85
N TRP A 127 6.88 1.61 9.11
CA TRP A 127 7.23 2.64 10.08
C TRP A 127 8.38 3.57 9.61
N ARG A 128 9.40 3.03 8.93
CA ARG A 128 10.48 3.84 8.35
C ARG A 128 9.98 4.78 7.25
N GLY A 129 9.20 4.25 6.29
CA GLY A 129 8.58 5.07 5.24
C GLY A 129 7.62 6.12 5.81
N THR A 130 6.90 5.80 6.90
CA THR A 130 6.03 6.74 7.60
C THR A 130 6.85 7.84 8.29
N THR A 131 7.97 7.51 8.97
CA THR A 131 8.85 8.52 9.58
C THR A 131 9.47 9.45 8.53
N GLU A 132 9.76 8.92 7.35
CA GLU A 132 10.27 9.67 6.21
C GLU A 132 9.17 10.35 5.37
N LYS A 133 7.90 10.27 5.81
CA LYS A 133 6.73 10.88 5.13
C LYS A 133 6.60 10.46 3.67
N ILE A 134 6.71 9.16 3.37
CA ILE A 134 6.68 8.65 1.99
C ILE A 134 5.36 8.98 1.26
N ALA A 135 4.20 8.92 1.93
CA ALA A 135 2.92 9.23 1.31
C ALA A 135 2.79 10.74 0.96
N PRO A 136 3.09 11.70 1.87
CA PRO A 136 3.23 13.11 1.52
C PRO A 136 4.22 13.39 0.38
N LYS A 137 5.42 12.83 0.46
CA LYS A 137 6.45 13.00 -0.60
C LYS A 137 5.97 12.46 -1.97
N THR A 138 5.14 11.40 -1.97
CA THR A 138 4.54 10.89 -3.21
C THR A 138 3.55 11.90 -3.78
N VAL A 139 2.71 12.52 -2.95
CA VAL A 139 1.80 13.61 -3.36
C VAL A 139 2.58 14.81 -3.89
N GLU A 140 3.63 15.25 -3.21
CA GLU A 140 4.51 16.34 -3.67
C GLU A 140 5.09 16.05 -5.07
N LYS A 141 5.50 14.80 -5.31
CA LYS A 141 5.99 14.38 -6.63
C LYS A 141 4.88 14.33 -7.68
N MET A 142 3.64 13.94 -7.32
CA MET A 142 2.48 14.03 -8.21
C MET A 142 2.17 15.50 -8.57
N ILE A 143 2.22 16.41 -7.60
CA ILE A 143 2.05 17.86 -7.82
C ILE A 143 3.13 18.36 -8.79
N LYS A 144 4.40 18.06 -8.52
CA LYS A 144 5.53 18.55 -9.31
C LYS A 144 5.53 18.08 -10.76
N ILE A 145 5.14 16.83 -11.01
CA ILE A 145 5.29 16.17 -12.34
C ILE A 145 4.00 16.22 -13.16
N TYR A 146 2.85 16.13 -12.49
CA TYR A 146 1.55 15.99 -13.14
C TYR A 146 0.61 17.19 -12.88
N ASN A 147 1.08 18.24 -12.17
CA ASN A 147 0.26 19.36 -11.74
C ASN A 147 -0.97 18.96 -10.93
N SER A 148 -0.87 17.85 -10.20
CA SER A 148 -1.92 17.41 -9.27
C SER A 148 -2.21 18.48 -8.22
N LYS A 149 -3.43 18.51 -7.73
CA LYS A 149 -3.82 19.38 -6.60
C LYS A 149 -4.32 18.53 -5.44
N PRO A 150 -3.94 18.83 -4.19
CA PRO A 150 -4.36 18.06 -3.02
C PRO A 150 -5.87 17.84 -2.94
N GLU A 151 -6.67 18.85 -3.25
CA GLU A 151 -8.14 18.79 -3.24
C GLU A 151 -8.75 17.81 -4.26
N ASN A 152 -8.00 17.44 -5.31
CA ASN A 152 -8.41 16.48 -6.34
C ASN A 152 -7.96 15.05 -6.02
N ILE A 153 -7.06 14.89 -5.04
CA ILE A 153 -6.50 13.57 -4.70
C ILE A 153 -7.40 12.86 -3.70
N VAL A 154 -7.71 11.63 -4.03
CA VAL A 154 -8.32 10.64 -3.13
C VAL A 154 -7.22 9.74 -2.60
N ALA A 155 -7.20 9.49 -1.29
CA ALA A 155 -6.31 8.53 -0.66
C ALA A 155 -7.10 7.34 -0.09
N VAL A 156 -6.55 6.12 -0.27
CA VAL A 156 -7.08 4.90 0.32
C VAL A 156 -5.96 4.20 1.08
N ILE A 157 -6.09 4.13 2.40
CA ILE A 157 -5.16 3.46 3.30
C ILE A 157 -5.66 2.04 3.52
N GLY A 158 -4.87 1.05 3.10
CA GLY A 158 -5.28 -0.35 3.04
C GLY A 158 -5.07 -1.16 4.33
N PRO A 159 -5.19 -2.51 4.23
CA PRO A 159 -5.00 -3.42 5.35
C PRO A 159 -3.57 -3.32 5.91
N THR A 160 -3.46 -3.14 7.23
CA THR A 160 -2.22 -2.84 7.95
C THR A 160 -2.29 -3.47 9.32
N ILE A 161 -1.15 -3.71 9.99
CA ILE A 161 -1.17 -4.02 11.42
C ILE A 161 -1.85 -2.88 12.17
N GLY A 162 -2.92 -3.21 12.90
CA GLY A 162 -3.76 -2.19 13.55
C GLY A 162 -3.21 -1.72 14.89
N PHE A 163 -3.74 -0.63 15.38
CA PHE A 163 -3.48 -0.08 16.70
C PHE A 163 -3.62 -1.10 17.84
N CYS A 164 -4.55 -2.06 17.66
CA CYS A 164 -4.76 -3.17 18.59
C CYS A 164 -3.55 -4.11 18.75
N CYS A 165 -2.68 -4.21 17.74
CA CYS A 165 -1.62 -5.23 17.66
C CYS A 165 -0.21 -4.66 17.43
N TYR A 166 -0.08 -3.38 17.07
CA TYR A 166 1.19 -2.80 16.70
C TYR A 166 1.93 -2.18 17.89
N ASN A 167 2.50 -3.04 18.74
CA ASN A 167 3.43 -2.60 19.76
C ASN A 167 4.82 -2.34 19.16
N VAL A 168 5.47 -1.28 19.65
CA VAL A 168 6.77 -0.80 19.17
C VAL A 168 7.70 -0.47 20.33
N GLY A 169 9.00 -0.43 20.06
CA GLY A 169 9.99 0.09 20.98
C GLY A 169 9.99 1.61 21.02
N GLU A 170 10.58 2.17 22.09
CA GLU A 170 10.69 3.62 22.33
C GLU A 170 11.26 4.39 21.13
N GLU A 171 12.31 3.87 20.50
CA GLU A 171 12.93 4.51 19.31
C GLU A 171 11.94 4.73 18.17
N VAL A 172 11.09 3.72 17.89
CA VAL A 172 10.08 3.81 16.82
C VAL A 172 8.99 4.77 17.19
N TYR A 173 8.54 4.73 18.45
CA TYR A 173 7.56 5.66 18.98
C TYR A 173 8.01 7.12 18.85
N GLN A 174 9.23 7.44 19.33
CA GLN A 174 9.77 8.80 19.26
C GLN A 174 9.83 9.30 17.81
N LYS A 175 10.40 8.51 16.89
CA LYS A 175 10.48 8.88 15.48
C LYS A 175 9.11 9.11 14.84
N LEU A 176 8.11 8.31 15.16
CA LEU A 176 6.76 8.49 14.63
C LEU A 176 6.07 9.71 15.23
N SER A 177 6.27 9.99 16.52
CA SER A 177 5.63 11.11 17.23
C SER A 177 6.03 12.49 16.67
N GLU A 178 7.21 12.59 16.07
CA GLU A 178 7.72 13.83 15.46
C GLU A 178 7.15 14.10 14.05
N THR A 179 6.38 13.15 13.48
CA THR A 179 5.97 13.24 12.08
C THR A 179 4.66 13.95 11.82
N VAL A 180 3.84 14.13 12.83
CA VAL A 180 2.53 14.80 12.75
C VAL A 180 2.32 15.75 13.92
N ASN A 181 1.54 16.79 13.69
CA ASN A 181 1.04 17.63 14.78
C ASN A 181 0.04 16.82 15.62
N ASN A 182 0.10 16.96 16.94
CA ASN A 182 -0.89 16.35 17.83
C ASN A 182 -0.94 14.81 17.76
N PHE A 183 0.09 14.17 18.32
CA PHE A 183 0.27 12.71 18.28
C PHE A 183 -0.48 11.96 19.40
N SER A 184 -1.09 12.67 20.37
CA SER A 184 -1.66 12.09 21.60
C SER A 184 -2.66 10.94 21.40
N ASP A 185 -3.46 11.00 20.32
CA ASP A 185 -4.51 10.03 20.02
C ASP A 185 -4.02 8.86 19.15
N LEU A 186 -2.73 8.87 18.79
CA LEU A 186 -2.12 7.92 17.85
C LEU A 186 -1.25 6.87 18.55
N TYR A 187 -1.19 6.91 19.87
CA TYR A 187 -0.50 5.91 20.68
C TYR A 187 -1.23 5.64 22.00
N GLU A 188 -0.91 4.52 22.61
CA GLU A 188 -1.39 4.12 23.93
C GLU A 188 -0.36 3.22 24.60
N ILE A 189 -0.24 3.37 25.93
CA ILE A 189 0.58 2.47 26.74
C ILE A 189 -0.34 1.44 27.40
N ARG A 190 -0.14 0.16 27.05
CA ARG A 190 -0.88 -0.98 27.59
C ARG A 190 0.08 -1.93 28.28
N GLN A 191 -0.05 -2.10 29.60
CA GLN A 191 0.81 -3.00 30.38
C GLN A 191 2.31 -2.75 30.14
N GLY A 192 2.72 -1.49 30.07
CA GLY A 192 4.10 -1.07 29.85
C GLY A 192 4.60 -1.15 28.39
N ASN A 193 3.76 -1.59 27.46
CA ASN A 193 4.10 -1.63 26.02
C ASN A 193 3.45 -0.47 25.25
N ILE A 194 4.20 0.15 24.36
CA ILE A 194 3.72 1.25 23.52
C ILE A 194 3.07 0.69 22.27
N TYR A 195 1.82 1.04 22.04
CA TYR A 195 1.09 0.71 20.81
C TYR A 195 0.90 1.98 19.98
N VAL A 196 1.02 1.89 18.66
CA VAL A 196 0.88 3.03 17.74
C VAL A 196 -0.10 2.75 16.63
N ASP A 197 -0.84 3.79 16.22
CA ASP A 197 -1.78 3.73 15.10
C ASP A 197 -1.13 4.19 13.79
N LEU A 198 -0.40 3.27 13.13
CA LEU A 198 0.32 3.57 11.90
C LEU A 198 -0.60 4.04 10.75
N LYS A 199 -1.84 3.53 10.69
CA LYS A 199 -2.82 3.97 9.68
C LYS A 199 -3.20 5.45 9.87
N ASN A 200 -3.58 5.81 11.08
CA ASN A 200 -4.02 7.17 11.37
C ASN A 200 -2.86 8.16 11.42
N ILE A 201 -1.62 7.73 11.67
CA ILE A 201 -0.43 8.57 11.44
C ILE A 201 -0.33 8.93 9.95
N ASN A 202 -0.37 7.95 9.04
CA ASN A 202 -0.35 8.20 7.59
C ASN A 202 -1.54 9.04 7.12
N ARG A 203 -2.74 8.80 7.67
CA ARG A 203 -3.91 9.64 7.42
C ARG A 203 -3.65 11.09 7.80
N LYS A 204 -3.15 11.34 9.02
CA LYS A 204 -2.90 12.67 9.54
C LYS A 204 -1.83 13.42 8.73
N GLN A 205 -0.76 12.72 8.33
CA GLN A 205 0.26 13.27 7.43
C GLN A 205 -0.33 13.74 6.09
N LEU A 206 -1.29 13.00 5.54
CA LEU A 206 -1.99 13.39 4.30
C LEU A 206 -2.96 14.55 4.53
N GLU A 207 -3.68 14.56 5.64
CA GLU A 207 -4.56 15.68 6.03
C GLU A 207 -3.78 16.99 6.18
N GLU A 208 -2.59 16.95 6.79
CA GLU A 208 -1.71 18.12 6.99
C GLU A 208 -1.22 18.75 5.68
N ILE A 209 -1.19 18.00 4.58
CA ILE A 209 -0.85 18.52 3.24
C ILE A 209 -2.09 18.79 2.36
N GLY A 210 -3.29 18.80 2.96
CA GLY A 210 -4.53 19.20 2.29
C GLY A 210 -5.31 18.10 1.58
N ILE A 211 -4.97 16.82 1.80
CA ILE A 211 -5.78 15.70 1.30
C ILE A 211 -6.96 15.48 2.25
N ASN A 212 -8.19 15.74 1.76
CA ASN A 212 -9.40 15.65 2.59
C ASN A 212 -10.27 14.41 2.29
N LYS A 213 -10.04 13.76 1.15
CA LYS A 213 -10.78 12.56 0.74
C LYS A 213 -9.98 11.31 1.05
N ILE A 214 -10.08 10.82 2.29
CA ILE A 214 -9.30 9.67 2.77
C ILE A 214 -10.24 8.57 3.26
N ASP A 215 -10.10 7.35 2.73
CA ASP A 215 -10.78 6.14 3.24
C ASP A 215 -9.76 5.24 3.93
N VAL A 216 -9.99 4.91 5.21
CA VAL A 216 -9.07 4.11 6.02
C VAL A 216 -9.67 2.71 6.23
N CYS A 217 -8.92 1.69 5.84
CA CYS A 217 -9.32 0.29 5.97
C CYS A 217 -9.47 -0.11 7.45
N PRO A 218 -10.60 -0.70 7.84
CA PRO A 218 -10.83 -1.12 9.23
C PRO A 218 -10.04 -2.38 9.62
N TYR A 219 -9.55 -3.17 8.65
CA TYR A 219 -8.93 -4.46 8.92
C TYR A 219 -7.50 -4.33 9.46
N CYS A 220 -7.25 -5.01 10.59
CA CYS A 220 -5.93 -5.28 11.13
C CYS A 220 -5.41 -6.61 10.54
N THR A 221 -4.21 -6.64 9.98
CA THR A 221 -3.63 -7.85 9.36
C THR A 221 -3.38 -8.97 10.37
N VAL A 222 -3.07 -8.65 11.63
CA VAL A 222 -2.91 -9.61 12.73
C VAL A 222 -4.24 -10.22 13.14
N CYS A 223 -5.27 -9.37 13.35
CA CYS A 223 -6.60 -9.82 13.79
C CYS A 223 -7.35 -10.57 12.66
N ASN A 224 -7.17 -10.12 11.41
CA ASN A 224 -7.80 -10.71 10.22
C ASN A 224 -6.76 -11.49 9.38
N ASN A 225 -5.99 -12.34 10.04
CA ASN A 225 -4.93 -13.10 9.39
C ASN A 225 -5.48 -14.23 8.49
N ASP A 226 -6.74 -14.55 8.58
CA ASP A 226 -7.48 -15.39 7.63
C ASP A 226 -7.70 -14.70 6.27
N LEU A 227 -7.64 -13.38 6.22
CA LEU A 227 -7.81 -12.55 5.00
C LEU A 227 -6.47 -12.03 4.47
N PHE A 228 -5.57 -11.60 5.34
CA PHE A 228 -4.33 -10.92 4.97
C PHE A 228 -3.11 -11.58 5.61
N PHE A 229 -1.95 -11.44 4.97
CA PHE A 229 -0.69 -11.91 5.54
C PHE A 229 -0.19 -10.95 6.62
N SER A 230 0.37 -11.49 7.69
CA SER A 230 0.98 -10.72 8.77
C SER A 230 2.39 -11.23 9.07
N TYR A 231 3.39 -10.40 8.85
CA TYR A 231 4.78 -10.70 9.18
C TYR A 231 4.96 -10.93 10.69
N ARG A 232 4.27 -10.14 11.51
CA ARG A 232 4.27 -10.21 12.97
C ARG A 232 3.66 -11.51 13.49
N LYS A 233 2.47 -11.86 13.03
CA LYS A 233 1.72 -13.02 13.52
C LYS A 233 2.28 -14.34 13.02
N GLU A 234 2.81 -14.38 11.81
CA GLU A 234 3.23 -15.60 11.12
C GLU A 234 4.76 -15.81 11.17
N ASN A 235 5.45 -15.22 12.16
CA ASN A 235 6.89 -15.38 12.35
C ASN A 235 7.70 -15.17 11.05
N ALA A 236 7.52 -13.99 10.43
CA ALA A 236 8.21 -13.58 9.21
C ALA A 236 7.78 -14.34 7.94
N THR A 237 6.49 -14.60 7.77
CA THR A 237 5.95 -15.22 6.54
C THR A 237 6.56 -14.59 5.26
N PRO A 238 6.93 -15.39 4.26
CA PRO A 238 7.40 -14.88 2.97
C PRO A 238 6.26 -14.34 2.10
N TYR A 239 5.03 -14.79 2.32
CA TYR A 239 3.87 -14.40 1.50
C TYR A 239 3.42 -12.97 1.79
N ARG A 240 2.84 -12.34 0.75
CA ARG A 240 2.39 -10.94 0.81
C ARG A 240 1.01 -10.81 0.16
N HIS A 241 0.17 -9.95 0.72
CA HIS A 241 -0.92 -9.34 -0.02
C HIS A 241 -0.40 -8.09 -0.73
N SER A 242 -1.11 -7.63 -1.75
CA SER A 242 -0.63 -6.55 -2.60
C SER A 242 -1.68 -5.45 -2.75
N ALA A 243 -1.23 -4.20 -2.84
CA ALA A 243 -2.03 -3.10 -3.37
C ALA A 243 -1.75 -3.00 -4.87
N VAL A 244 -2.81 -3.02 -5.68
CA VAL A 244 -2.74 -3.05 -7.15
C VAL A 244 -3.51 -1.88 -7.70
N ILE A 245 -2.95 -1.15 -8.66
CA ILE A 245 -3.64 -0.10 -9.40
C ILE A 245 -3.38 -0.18 -10.90
N LYS A 246 -4.39 0.28 -11.68
CA LYS A 246 -4.30 0.46 -13.13
C LYS A 246 -5.27 1.56 -13.56
N LEU A 247 -4.77 2.56 -14.30
CA LEU A 247 -5.62 3.62 -14.86
C LEU A 247 -6.57 3.06 -15.92
N ARG A 248 -7.80 3.55 -15.94
CA ARG A 248 -8.82 3.23 -16.97
C ARG A 248 -8.63 4.06 -18.23
#